data_cb7d672f00b14afa350e10bb296b4832
#
_entry.id   cb7d672f00b14afa350e10bb296b4832
#
_cell.length_a   1.000
_cell.length_b   1.000
_cell.length_c   1.000
_cell.angle_alpha   90.00
_cell.angle_beta   90.00
_cell.angle_gamma   90.00
#
_symmetry.space_group_name_H-M   'P 1'
#
loop_
_entity.id
_entity.type
_entity.pdbx_description
1 polymer ?
#
loop_
_entity_poly.entity_id
_entity_poly.type
_entity_poly.pdbx_seq_one_letter_code
_entity_poly.pdbx_strand_id
1 'polypeptide(L)'
;MDMHCILRKWRLSDAKDLAAALNNEKILSKLRDGLPFPYTERDAAEYIAAMLAADENETFAYAVTVGGKAVGSIGAFRQGNIHRQTAELGYYLAEEYWGQGIMPDAIRQLCRRIFETTDILRIFAEPFACNTASRRALEKAGFAFEGTLKHNAVKNGRVLDMAMYALTRSPYTFRRLTAEETPAALCLVWEVFSEYESPVYPPEGTEEFRRCLHDEVYLAGLSYYGAFDGNTLIGVLGIRSRKRHICHFFVKGSYHRQGVGTGLFRLLLRDVPDGRITVNSAPCGLPFYRALGFRPTDREQTVNGIRFTPMEYRANADYVDYKMEAII
;
A
#
# COMPACT_ATOMS: atom_id res chain seq x y z
N MET A 1 -18.54 16.99 4.90
CA MET A 1 -18.42 15.84 5.82
C MET A 1 -18.52 14.60 4.96
N ASP A 2 -17.50 13.76 4.93
CA ASP A 2 -17.61 12.48 4.25
C ASP A 2 -18.54 11.57 5.04
N MET A 3 -19.50 10.96 4.34
CA MET A 3 -20.47 10.07 4.96
C MET A 3 -19.81 8.69 5.18
N HIS A 4 -19.65 8.28 6.42
CA HIS A 4 -19.10 6.97 6.74
C HIS A 4 -20.08 5.85 6.42
N CYS A 5 -19.59 4.78 5.80
CA CYS A 5 -20.34 3.55 5.56
C CYS A 5 -19.87 2.43 6.49
N ILE A 6 -20.71 1.41 6.62
CA ILE A 6 -20.38 0.17 7.32
C ILE A 6 -20.46 -0.98 6.34
N LEU A 7 -19.39 -1.79 6.27
CA LEU A 7 -19.40 -3.06 5.56
C LEU A 7 -19.89 -4.16 6.50
N ARG A 8 -20.94 -4.85 6.08
CA ARG A 8 -21.44 -6.04 6.78
C ARG A 8 -21.76 -7.17 5.82
N LYS A 9 -21.80 -8.39 6.32
CA LYS A 9 -22.33 -9.53 5.55
C LYS A 9 -23.76 -9.21 5.10
N TRP A 10 -24.10 -9.73 3.94
CA TRP A 10 -25.43 -9.64 3.37
C TRP A 10 -26.48 -10.26 4.29
N ARG A 11 -27.71 -9.81 4.17
CA ARG A 11 -28.92 -10.38 4.79
C ARG A 11 -29.97 -10.57 3.70
N LEU A 12 -30.75 -11.62 3.78
CA LEU A 12 -31.83 -11.84 2.80
C LEU A 12 -32.83 -10.68 2.77
N SER A 13 -33.01 -9.97 3.90
CA SER A 13 -33.82 -8.77 3.97
C SER A 13 -33.31 -7.59 3.13
N ASP A 14 -32.06 -7.64 2.66
CA ASP A 14 -31.48 -6.59 1.80
C ASP A 14 -31.91 -6.74 0.31
N ALA A 15 -32.59 -7.82 -0.05
CA ALA A 15 -32.95 -8.13 -1.43
C ALA A 15 -33.72 -7.00 -2.11
N LYS A 16 -34.65 -6.38 -1.40
CA LYS A 16 -35.43 -5.23 -1.88
C LYS A 16 -34.56 -4.02 -2.19
N ASP A 17 -33.64 -3.68 -1.29
CA ASP A 17 -32.72 -2.54 -1.46
C ASP A 17 -31.75 -2.79 -2.59
N LEU A 18 -31.25 -4.02 -2.70
CA LEU A 18 -30.35 -4.45 -3.79
C LEU A 18 -31.05 -4.39 -5.15
N ALA A 19 -32.27 -4.90 -5.27
CA ALA A 19 -33.04 -4.84 -6.49
C ALA A 19 -33.33 -3.39 -6.91
N ALA A 20 -33.72 -2.53 -5.96
CA ALA A 20 -33.96 -1.12 -6.24
C ALA A 20 -32.69 -0.42 -6.76
N ALA A 21 -31.52 -0.69 -6.17
CA ALA A 21 -30.25 -0.11 -6.62
C ALA A 21 -29.85 -0.56 -8.02
N LEU A 22 -30.04 -1.83 -8.37
CA LEU A 22 -29.61 -2.39 -9.68
C LEU A 22 -30.57 -2.11 -10.82
N ASN A 23 -31.82 -1.70 -10.57
CA ASN A 23 -32.74 -1.24 -11.61
C ASN A 23 -32.41 0.20 -12.08
N ASN A 24 -31.14 0.46 -12.36
CA ASN A 24 -30.63 1.73 -12.83
C ASN A 24 -29.65 1.52 -13.99
N GLU A 25 -30.04 1.96 -15.20
CA GLU A 25 -29.24 1.80 -16.42
C GLU A 25 -27.86 2.48 -16.32
N LYS A 26 -27.74 3.59 -15.55
CA LYS A 26 -26.46 4.27 -15.32
C LYS A 26 -25.48 3.36 -14.55
N ILE A 27 -26.00 2.53 -13.63
CA ILE A 27 -25.21 1.54 -12.90
C ILE A 27 -24.89 0.38 -13.82
N LEU A 28 -25.91 -0.23 -14.44
CA LEU A 28 -25.74 -1.40 -15.30
C LEU A 28 -24.81 -1.15 -16.49
N SER A 29 -24.82 0.06 -17.05
CA SER A 29 -23.90 0.45 -18.13
C SER A 29 -22.42 0.45 -17.73
N LYS A 30 -22.12 0.43 -16.43
CA LYS A 30 -20.75 0.43 -15.88
C LYS A 30 -20.33 -0.92 -15.29
N LEU A 31 -21.27 -1.86 -15.20
CA LEU A 31 -21.01 -3.22 -14.74
C LEU A 31 -20.74 -4.17 -15.92
N ARG A 32 -20.15 -5.32 -15.61
CA ARG A 32 -20.04 -6.44 -16.56
C ARG A 32 -21.42 -6.97 -16.93
N ASP A 33 -21.52 -7.67 -18.04
CA ASP A 33 -22.74 -8.32 -18.45
C ASP A 33 -23.07 -9.50 -17.52
N GLY A 34 -24.32 -9.99 -17.60
CA GLY A 34 -24.80 -11.14 -16.83
C GLY A 34 -25.87 -10.81 -15.79
N LEU A 35 -26.12 -9.52 -15.50
CA LEU A 35 -27.25 -9.14 -14.65
C LEU A 35 -28.51 -9.00 -15.51
N PRO A 36 -29.66 -9.61 -15.09
CA PRO A 36 -30.94 -9.43 -15.79
C PRO A 36 -31.45 -7.99 -15.66
N PHE A 37 -32.26 -7.57 -16.64
CA PHE A 37 -32.99 -6.30 -16.56
C PHE A 37 -34.43 -6.50 -17.02
N PRO A 38 -35.44 -6.18 -16.22
CA PRO A 38 -35.33 -5.65 -14.84
C PRO A 38 -34.73 -6.66 -13.86
N TYR A 39 -34.03 -6.15 -12.86
CA TYR A 39 -33.45 -6.93 -11.76
C TYR A 39 -34.47 -7.05 -10.64
N THR A 40 -34.91 -8.27 -10.32
CA THR A 40 -36.00 -8.49 -9.37
C THR A 40 -35.50 -8.75 -7.95
N GLU A 41 -36.40 -8.65 -6.96
CA GLU A 41 -36.07 -9.04 -5.57
C GLU A 41 -35.71 -10.54 -5.47
N ARG A 42 -36.22 -11.38 -6.36
CA ARG A 42 -35.84 -12.79 -6.45
C ARG A 42 -34.39 -12.94 -6.92
N ASP A 43 -33.99 -12.23 -7.96
CA ASP A 43 -32.59 -12.26 -8.44
C ASP A 43 -31.65 -11.77 -7.33
N ALA A 44 -32.05 -10.73 -6.59
CA ALA A 44 -31.31 -10.21 -5.47
C ALA A 44 -31.20 -11.23 -4.32
N ALA A 45 -32.26 -11.92 -3.99
CA ALA A 45 -32.26 -12.94 -2.95
C ALA A 45 -31.39 -14.15 -3.33
N GLU A 46 -31.44 -14.58 -4.60
CA GLU A 46 -30.59 -15.65 -5.13
C GLU A 46 -29.09 -15.25 -5.08
N TYR A 47 -28.75 -14.03 -5.49
CA TYR A 47 -27.38 -13.49 -5.36
C TYR A 47 -26.93 -13.46 -3.90
N ILE A 48 -27.72 -12.91 -3.00
CA ILE A 48 -27.39 -12.84 -1.57
C ILE A 48 -27.18 -14.23 -0.98
N ALA A 49 -28.07 -15.18 -1.30
CA ALA A 49 -27.92 -16.56 -0.83
C ALA A 49 -26.61 -17.19 -1.33
N ALA A 50 -26.25 -16.97 -2.60
CA ALA A 50 -24.99 -17.45 -3.16
C ALA A 50 -23.78 -16.83 -2.45
N MET A 51 -23.79 -15.50 -2.14
CA MET A 51 -22.71 -14.84 -1.43
C MET A 51 -22.58 -15.30 0.04
N LEU A 52 -23.68 -15.64 0.67
CA LEU A 52 -23.68 -16.19 2.04
C LEU A 52 -23.20 -17.65 2.11
N ALA A 53 -23.38 -18.42 1.03
CA ALA A 53 -22.92 -19.80 0.92
C ALA A 53 -21.49 -19.94 0.39
N ALA A 54 -20.91 -18.87 -0.15
CA ALA A 54 -19.58 -18.88 -0.74
C ALA A 54 -18.48 -19.09 0.32
N ASP A 55 -17.36 -19.70 -0.09
CA ASP A 55 -16.18 -19.83 0.78
C ASP A 55 -15.63 -18.43 1.12
N GLU A 56 -15.55 -18.16 2.41
CA GLU A 56 -15.08 -16.87 2.94
C GLU A 56 -13.58 -16.61 2.70
N ASN A 57 -12.80 -17.63 2.32
CA ASN A 57 -11.40 -17.48 1.93
C ASN A 57 -11.22 -17.13 0.45
N GLU A 58 -12.26 -17.37 -0.37
CA GLU A 58 -12.24 -17.14 -1.82
C GLU A 58 -13.10 -15.94 -2.23
N THR A 59 -14.18 -15.68 -1.47
CA THR A 59 -15.19 -14.66 -1.81
C THR A 59 -15.44 -13.71 -0.64
N PHE A 60 -15.00 -12.48 -0.80
CA PHE A 60 -15.12 -11.41 0.20
C PHE A 60 -16.24 -10.45 -0.20
N ALA A 61 -17.51 -10.86 -0.07
CA ALA A 61 -18.68 -10.09 -0.53
C ALA A 61 -19.46 -9.46 0.65
N TYR A 62 -19.67 -8.15 0.55
CA TYR A 62 -20.32 -7.35 1.61
C TYR A 62 -21.34 -6.37 1.04
N ALA A 63 -22.38 -6.11 1.83
CA ALA A 63 -23.24 -4.96 1.64
C ALA A 63 -22.55 -3.69 2.13
N VAL A 64 -22.57 -2.64 1.31
CA VAL A 64 -22.23 -1.28 1.71
C VAL A 64 -23.48 -0.67 2.32
N THR A 65 -23.43 -0.26 3.59
CA THR A 65 -24.62 0.25 4.30
C THR A 65 -24.41 1.65 4.83
N VAL A 66 -25.48 2.45 4.75
CA VAL A 66 -25.61 3.79 5.34
C VAL A 66 -26.93 3.84 6.11
N GLY A 67 -26.86 4.25 7.38
CA GLY A 67 -28.05 4.28 8.23
C GLY A 67 -28.74 2.91 8.37
N GLY A 68 -28.01 1.79 8.21
CA GLY A 68 -28.54 0.43 8.28
C GLY A 68 -29.13 -0.12 6.97
N LYS A 69 -29.39 0.74 5.96
CA LYS A 69 -29.90 0.38 4.65
C LYS A 69 -28.74 -0.09 3.74
N ALA A 70 -28.93 -1.15 2.95
CA ALA A 70 -27.98 -1.59 1.94
C ALA A 70 -28.06 -0.65 0.73
N VAL A 71 -27.00 0.13 0.50
CA VAL A 71 -26.94 1.15 -0.56
C VAL A 71 -26.00 0.77 -1.71
N GLY A 72 -25.31 -0.35 -1.60
CA GLY A 72 -24.39 -0.83 -2.61
C GLY A 72 -23.80 -2.18 -2.26
N SER A 73 -22.98 -2.68 -3.16
CA SER A 73 -22.22 -3.92 -3.02
C SER A 73 -20.75 -3.66 -3.21
N ILE A 74 -19.95 -4.37 -2.45
CA ILE A 74 -18.50 -4.47 -2.68
C ILE A 74 -18.05 -5.90 -2.44
N GLY A 75 -17.18 -6.39 -3.32
CA GLY A 75 -16.62 -7.73 -3.17
C GLY A 75 -15.23 -7.82 -3.78
N ALA A 76 -14.43 -8.74 -3.26
CA ALA A 76 -13.18 -9.16 -3.87
C ALA A 76 -13.20 -10.68 -4.02
N PHE A 77 -12.72 -11.16 -5.15
CA PHE A 77 -12.77 -12.57 -5.54
C PHE A 77 -11.36 -13.06 -5.78
N ARG A 78 -10.92 -14.03 -4.96
CA ARG A 78 -9.59 -14.63 -5.09
C ARG A 78 -9.43 -15.29 -6.44
N GLN A 79 -8.27 -15.12 -7.01
CA GLN A 79 -7.89 -15.77 -8.26
C GLN A 79 -7.23 -17.13 -8.00
N GLY A 80 -7.28 -18.01 -9.00
CA GLY A 80 -6.72 -19.36 -8.89
C GLY A 80 -5.28 -19.49 -9.40
N ASN A 81 -4.71 -20.67 -9.23
CA ASN A 81 -3.43 -21.10 -9.79
C ASN A 81 -2.26 -20.17 -9.37
N ILE A 82 -1.46 -19.66 -10.33
CA ILE A 82 -0.34 -18.77 -10.06
C ILE A 82 -0.78 -17.42 -9.47
N HIS A 83 -2.05 -17.06 -9.60
CA HIS A 83 -2.66 -15.83 -9.07
C HIS A 83 -3.34 -16.03 -7.70
N ARG A 84 -3.12 -17.15 -7.00
CA ARG A 84 -3.79 -17.49 -5.72
C ARG A 84 -3.64 -16.46 -4.61
N GLN A 85 -2.66 -15.56 -4.69
CA GLN A 85 -2.49 -14.43 -3.77
C GLN A 85 -2.95 -13.10 -4.36
N THR A 86 -3.83 -13.16 -5.36
CA THR A 86 -4.43 -11.99 -6.01
C THR A 86 -5.95 -12.08 -5.91
N ALA A 87 -6.63 -10.96 -5.73
CA ALA A 87 -8.09 -10.87 -5.76
C ALA A 87 -8.56 -9.76 -6.68
N GLU A 88 -9.66 -9.98 -7.39
CA GLU A 88 -10.32 -8.96 -8.21
C GLU A 88 -11.40 -8.24 -7.42
N LEU A 89 -11.33 -6.91 -7.36
CA LEU A 89 -12.30 -6.05 -6.69
C LEU A 89 -13.41 -5.61 -7.64
N GLY A 90 -14.65 -5.81 -7.23
CA GLY A 90 -15.85 -5.31 -7.90
C GLY A 90 -16.78 -4.59 -6.93
N TYR A 91 -17.45 -3.53 -7.40
CA TYR A 91 -18.38 -2.77 -6.58
C TYR A 91 -19.34 -1.93 -7.39
N TYR A 92 -20.44 -1.56 -6.76
CA TYR A 92 -21.35 -0.51 -7.21
C TYR A 92 -22.03 0.17 -6.02
N LEU A 93 -22.63 1.33 -6.26
CA LEU A 93 -23.33 2.14 -5.28
C LEU A 93 -24.60 2.71 -5.94
N ALA A 94 -25.71 2.75 -5.20
CA ALA A 94 -26.93 3.37 -5.66
C ALA A 94 -26.70 4.86 -5.98
N GLU A 95 -27.37 5.36 -7.04
CA GLU A 95 -27.07 6.68 -7.63
C GLU A 95 -27.18 7.84 -6.64
N GLU A 96 -28.18 7.79 -5.76
CA GLU A 96 -28.40 8.83 -4.74
C GLU A 96 -27.26 8.98 -3.72
N TYR A 97 -26.33 8.01 -3.68
CA TYR A 97 -25.18 8.02 -2.76
C TYR A 97 -23.86 8.34 -3.49
N TRP A 98 -23.89 8.66 -4.78
CA TRP A 98 -22.67 9.03 -5.51
C TRP A 98 -22.08 10.37 -5.04
N GLY A 99 -20.78 10.54 -5.19
CA GLY A 99 -20.08 11.78 -4.87
C GLY A 99 -19.88 12.07 -3.38
N GLN A 100 -20.32 11.21 -2.48
CA GLN A 100 -20.33 11.42 -1.02
C GLN A 100 -19.16 10.73 -0.27
N GLY A 101 -18.13 10.26 -0.96
CA GLY A 101 -16.97 9.62 -0.33
C GLY A 101 -17.17 8.16 0.13
N ILE A 102 -18.38 7.62 0.03
CA ILE A 102 -18.77 6.30 0.54
C ILE A 102 -17.96 5.17 -0.10
N MET A 103 -17.83 5.13 -1.44
CA MET A 103 -17.16 4.01 -2.11
C MET A 103 -15.65 3.96 -1.83
N PRO A 104 -14.89 5.07 -1.85
CA PRO A 104 -13.49 5.05 -1.40
C PRO A 104 -13.31 4.53 0.02
N ASP A 105 -14.21 4.87 0.94
CA ASP A 105 -14.21 4.38 2.32
C ASP A 105 -14.48 2.87 2.38
N ALA A 106 -15.51 2.39 1.67
CA ALA A 106 -15.84 0.97 1.55
C ALA A 106 -14.67 0.14 1.00
N ILE A 107 -13.98 0.66 -0.05
CA ILE A 107 -12.81 -0.01 -0.64
C ILE A 107 -11.68 -0.13 0.38
N ARG A 108 -11.36 0.95 1.12
CA ARG A 108 -10.32 0.91 2.16
C ARG A 108 -10.64 -0.11 3.26
N GLN A 109 -11.89 -0.13 3.75
CA GLN A 109 -12.32 -1.09 4.78
C GLN A 109 -12.16 -2.53 4.30
N LEU A 110 -12.61 -2.85 3.07
CA LEU A 110 -12.50 -4.20 2.52
C LEU A 110 -11.04 -4.62 2.30
N CYS A 111 -10.24 -3.77 1.66
CA CYS A 111 -8.83 -4.08 1.37
C CYS A 111 -8.03 -4.29 2.67
N ARG A 112 -8.23 -3.45 3.68
CA ARG A 112 -7.63 -3.62 5.00
C ARG A 112 -7.98 -4.98 5.58
N ARG A 113 -9.28 -5.32 5.63
CA ARG A 113 -9.74 -6.61 6.16
C ARG A 113 -9.09 -7.79 5.44
N ILE A 114 -9.06 -7.78 4.10
CA ILE A 114 -8.44 -8.85 3.31
C ILE A 114 -6.96 -8.97 3.64
N PHE A 115 -6.21 -7.88 3.64
CA PHE A 115 -4.78 -7.90 3.92
C PHE A 115 -4.44 -8.30 5.36
N GLU A 116 -5.32 -8.04 6.32
CA GLU A 116 -5.13 -8.44 7.73
C GLU A 116 -5.46 -9.92 7.98
N THR A 117 -6.43 -10.48 7.24
CA THR A 117 -6.98 -11.81 7.56
C THR A 117 -6.57 -12.91 6.57
N THR A 118 -5.87 -12.57 5.48
CA THR A 118 -5.50 -13.52 4.43
C THR A 118 -4.05 -13.36 3.99
N ASP A 119 -3.58 -14.27 3.11
CA ASP A 119 -2.28 -14.20 2.45
C ASP A 119 -2.31 -13.44 1.10
N ILE A 120 -3.42 -12.79 0.74
CA ILE A 120 -3.52 -12.00 -0.50
C ILE A 120 -2.52 -10.85 -0.46
N LEU A 121 -1.73 -10.73 -1.52
CA LEU A 121 -0.70 -9.70 -1.69
C LEU A 121 -1.13 -8.58 -2.65
N ARG A 122 -2.13 -8.85 -3.50
CA ARG A 122 -2.57 -7.92 -4.53
C ARG A 122 -4.10 -7.94 -4.66
N ILE A 123 -4.71 -6.76 -4.62
CA ILE A 123 -6.10 -6.55 -4.99
C ILE A 123 -6.09 -5.64 -6.22
N PHE A 124 -6.74 -6.07 -7.31
CA PHE A 124 -6.82 -5.28 -8.53
C PHE A 124 -8.27 -4.99 -8.92
N ALA A 125 -8.48 -3.97 -9.74
CA ALA A 125 -9.76 -3.61 -10.31
C ALA A 125 -9.58 -3.14 -11.76
N GLU A 126 -10.53 -3.49 -12.60
CA GLU A 126 -10.53 -3.16 -14.02
C GLU A 126 -11.81 -2.38 -14.41
N PRO A 127 -11.98 -1.13 -14.01
CA PRO A 127 -13.07 -0.31 -14.51
C PRO A 127 -12.90 0.01 -16.00
N PHE A 128 -14.00 0.23 -16.72
CA PHE A 128 -13.93 0.82 -18.06
C PHE A 128 -13.14 2.13 -18.01
N ALA A 129 -12.22 2.36 -18.93
CA ALA A 129 -11.34 3.53 -18.94
C ALA A 129 -12.13 4.85 -18.95
N CYS A 130 -13.33 4.85 -19.55
CA CYS A 130 -14.26 5.98 -19.53
C CYS A 130 -15.02 6.18 -18.21
N ASN A 131 -14.95 5.23 -17.26
CA ASN A 131 -15.62 5.34 -15.96
C ASN A 131 -14.75 6.15 -14.98
N THR A 132 -14.69 7.48 -15.18
CA THR A 132 -13.87 8.38 -14.38
C THR A 132 -14.24 8.38 -12.89
N ALA A 133 -15.53 8.14 -12.56
CA ALA A 133 -15.98 8.08 -11.17
C ALA A 133 -15.36 6.89 -10.43
N SER A 134 -15.39 5.69 -11.05
CA SER A 134 -14.77 4.49 -10.47
C SER A 134 -13.24 4.65 -10.35
N ARG A 135 -12.58 5.18 -11.38
CA ARG A 135 -11.13 5.44 -11.36
C ARG A 135 -10.74 6.35 -10.20
N ARG A 136 -11.46 7.48 -10.01
CA ARG A 136 -11.24 8.39 -8.88
C ARG A 136 -11.50 7.75 -7.53
N ALA A 137 -12.48 6.84 -7.43
CA ALA A 137 -12.75 6.11 -6.19
C ALA A 137 -11.58 5.19 -5.81
N LEU A 138 -11.01 4.48 -6.79
CA LEU A 138 -9.83 3.63 -6.62
C LEU A 138 -8.59 4.46 -6.23
N GLU A 139 -8.33 5.55 -6.92
CA GLU A 139 -7.21 6.46 -6.62
C GLU A 139 -7.32 7.02 -5.20
N LYS A 140 -8.52 7.47 -4.78
CA LYS A 140 -8.81 7.91 -3.41
C LYS A 140 -8.68 6.80 -2.37
N ALA A 141 -8.86 5.54 -2.76
CA ALA A 141 -8.66 4.40 -1.89
C ALA A 141 -7.19 3.90 -1.85
N GLY A 142 -6.28 4.54 -2.62
CA GLY A 142 -4.85 4.22 -2.61
C GLY A 142 -4.40 3.27 -3.70
N PHE A 143 -5.27 2.88 -4.63
CA PHE A 143 -4.88 2.07 -5.78
C PHE A 143 -4.00 2.86 -6.75
N ALA A 144 -2.95 2.23 -7.24
CA ALA A 144 -2.10 2.75 -8.29
C ALA A 144 -2.65 2.37 -9.68
N PHE A 145 -2.66 3.34 -10.61
CA PHE A 145 -2.91 3.05 -12.00
C PHE A 145 -1.69 2.36 -12.63
N GLU A 146 -1.87 1.20 -13.23
CA GLU A 146 -0.79 0.40 -13.83
C GLU A 146 -0.78 0.47 -15.37
N GLY A 147 -1.92 0.77 -15.99
CA GLY A 147 -1.98 0.87 -17.43
C GLY A 147 -3.40 0.79 -18.00
N THR A 148 -3.49 1.00 -19.32
CA THR A 148 -4.73 0.85 -20.07
C THR A 148 -4.68 -0.45 -20.89
N LEU A 149 -5.66 -1.30 -20.67
CA LEU A 149 -5.89 -2.50 -21.46
C LEU A 149 -6.74 -2.11 -22.67
N LYS A 150 -6.10 -2.01 -23.82
CA LYS A 150 -6.74 -1.58 -25.06
C LYS A 150 -7.68 -2.66 -25.59
N HIS A 151 -8.91 -2.22 -25.97
CA HIS A 151 -9.94 -3.09 -26.58
C HIS A 151 -10.28 -4.34 -25.75
N ASN A 152 -10.20 -4.22 -24.42
CA ASN A 152 -10.29 -5.35 -23.51
C ASN A 152 -11.73 -5.77 -23.17
N ALA A 153 -12.74 -4.97 -23.56
CA ALA A 153 -14.14 -5.27 -23.30
C ALA A 153 -15.06 -4.89 -24.45
N VAL A 154 -16.18 -5.58 -24.55
CA VAL A 154 -17.31 -5.18 -25.40
C VAL A 154 -18.51 -4.96 -24.49
N LYS A 155 -19.13 -3.78 -24.53
CA LYS A 155 -20.35 -3.45 -23.79
C LYS A 155 -21.35 -2.78 -24.70
N ASN A 156 -22.56 -3.33 -24.76
CA ASN A 156 -23.63 -2.84 -25.64
C ASN A 156 -23.16 -2.66 -27.11
N GLY A 157 -22.42 -3.65 -27.65
CA GLY A 157 -21.85 -3.63 -29.02
C GLY A 157 -20.68 -2.66 -29.23
N ARG A 158 -20.20 -1.97 -28.19
CA ARG A 158 -19.04 -1.05 -28.27
C ARG A 158 -17.81 -1.67 -27.70
N VAL A 159 -16.70 -1.61 -28.42
CA VAL A 159 -15.37 -1.98 -27.89
C VAL A 159 -14.89 -0.89 -26.95
N LEU A 160 -14.47 -1.28 -25.76
CA LEU A 160 -14.02 -0.38 -24.70
C LEU A 160 -12.63 -0.77 -24.21
N ASP A 161 -11.85 0.25 -23.84
CA ASP A 161 -10.63 0.07 -23.08
C ASP A 161 -10.97 -0.09 -21.59
N MET A 162 -10.14 -0.84 -20.88
CA MET A 162 -10.20 -0.94 -19.42
C MET A 162 -8.96 -0.32 -18.79
N ALA A 163 -9.09 0.17 -17.57
CA ALA A 163 -7.99 0.74 -16.80
C ALA A 163 -7.61 -0.22 -15.67
N MET A 164 -6.37 -0.72 -15.67
CA MET A 164 -5.86 -1.57 -14.62
C MET A 164 -5.42 -0.73 -13.43
N TYR A 165 -5.98 -1.02 -12.27
CA TYR A 165 -5.62 -0.45 -10.99
C TYR A 165 -5.28 -1.55 -9.99
N ALA A 166 -4.28 -1.34 -9.14
CA ALA A 166 -3.95 -2.29 -8.10
C ALA A 166 -3.55 -1.63 -6.79
N LEU A 167 -3.85 -2.34 -5.69
CA LEU A 167 -3.33 -2.10 -4.36
C LEU A 167 -2.57 -3.35 -3.93
N THR A 168 -1.30 -3.18 -3.51
CA THR A 168 -0.44 -4.31 -3.13
C THR A 168 0.00 -4.20 -1.68
N ARG A 169 0.03 -5.33 -0.99
CA ARG A 169 0.71 -5.48 0.29
C ARG A 169 2.14 -5.94 0.05
N SER A 170 3.07 -5.43 0.85
CA SER A 170 4.44 -5.95 0.83
C SER A 170 4.45 -7.43 1.28
N PRO A 171 5.19 -8.33 0.59
CA PRO A 171 5.41 -9.69 1.08
C PRO A 171 6.33 -9.71 2.30
N TYR A 172 7.01 -8.60 2.59
CA TYR A 172 7.99 -8.45 3.67
C TYR A 172 7.33 -7.93 4.94
N THR A 173 7.83 -8.40 6.09
CA THR A 173 7.44 -7.87 7.40
C THR A 173 8.39 -6.77 7.85
N PHE A 174 7.84 -5.76 8.53
CA PHE A 174 8.60 -4.61 9.01
C PHE A 174 8.31 -4.42 10.51
N ARG A 175 9.35 -4.35 11.33
CA ARG A 175 9.20 -4.13 12.77
C ARG A 175 10.41 -3.45 13.38
N ARG A 176 10.25 -2.93 14.59
CA ARG A 176 11.41 -2.53 15.40
C ARG A 176 12.24 -3.76 15.73
N LEU A 177 13.55 -3.58 15.77
CA LEU A 177 14.49 -4.58 16.25
C LEU A 177 14.65 -4.44 17.77
N THR A 178 14.90 -5.57 18.43
CA THR A 178 15.28 -5.61 19.85
C THR A 178 16.76 -5.30 20.00
N ALA A 179 17.22 -5.10 21.24
CA ALA A 179 18.64 -4.87 21.52
C ALA A 179 19.49 -6.09 21.13
N GLU A 180 18.97 -7.29 21.32
CA GLU A 180 19.63 -8.56 21.00
C GLU A 180 19.80 -8.74 19.48
N GLU A 181 19.00 -8.08 18.66
CA GLU A 181 19.07 -8.13 17.21
C GLU A 181 20.02 -7.07 16.61
N THR A 182 20.50 -6.13 17.43
CA THR A 182 21.42 -5.08 16.98
C THR A 182 22.69 -5.63 16.31
N PRO A 183 23.36 -6.67 16.82
CA PRO A 183 24.52 -7.24 16.13
C PRO A 183 24.22 -7.73 14.71
N ALA A 184 23.07 -8.39 14.50
CA ALA A 184 22.64 -8.83 13.17
C ALA A 184 22.36 -7.65 12.23
N ALA A 185 21.77 -6.57 12.75
CA ALA A 185 21.58 -5.33 12.01
C ALA A 185 22.90 -4.71 11.56
N LEU A 186 23.90 -4.62 12.44
CA LEU A 186 25.22 -4.07 12.12
C LEU A 186 25.99 -4.95 11.14
N CYS A 187 25.86 -6.27 11.20
CA CYS A 187 26.40 -7.19 10.20
C CYS A 187 25.82 -6.90 8.80
N LEU A 188 24.48 -6.74 8.69
CA LEU A 188 23.85 -6.38 7.42
C LEU A 188 24.31 -5.01 6.94
N VAL A 189 24.40 -4.03 7.82
CA VAL A 189 24.90 -2.67 7.49
C VAL A 189 26.30 -2.76 6.88
N TRP A 190 27.22 -3.53 7.50
CA TRP A 190 28.59 -3.70 7.01
C TRP A 190 28.62 -4.47 5.70
N GLU A 191 27.84 -5.55 5.55
CA GLU A 191 27.71 -6.34 4.32
C GLU A 191 27.36 -5.43 3.13
N VAL A 192 26.26 -4.68 3.25
CA VAL A 192 25.75 -3.84 2.17
C VAL A 192 26.62 -2.60 1.93
N PHE A 193 27.16 -1.98 2.96
CA PHE A 193 28.12 -0.89 2.84
C PHE A 193 29.35 -1.34 2.06
N SER A 194 29.90 -2.51 2.38
CA SER A 194 31.09 -3.06 1.73
C SER A 194 30.84 -3.35 0.25
N GLU A 195 29.62 -3.73 -0.13
CA GLU A 195 29.25 -4.01 -1.51
C GLU A 195 29.03 -2.73 -2.34
N TYR A 196 28.37 -1.71 -1.79
CA TYR A 196 27.88 -0.57 -2.59
C TYR A 196 28.58 0.77 -2.31
N GLU A 197 29.08 1.00 -1.12
CA GLU A 197 29.63 2.30 -0.73
C GLU A 197 31.17 2.26 -0.58
N SER A 198 31.70 1.24 0.05
CA SER A 198 33.15 1.09 0.26
C SER A 198 33.95 1.21 -1.05
N PRO A 199 33.51 0.64 -2.22
CA PRO A 199 34.29 0.74 -3.45
C PRO A 199 34.47 2.17 -4.01
N VAL A 200 33.61 3.12 -3.56
CA VAL A 200 33.66 4.53 -4.02
C VAL A 200 34.24 5.48 -2.97
N TYR A 201 34.64 4.93 -1.81
CA TYR A 201 35.33 5.69 -0.76
C TYR A 201 36.85 5.42 -0.76
N PRO A 202 37.67 6.37 -0.30
CA PRO A 202 39.04 6.09 0.01
C PRO A 202 39.14 5.13 1.21
N PRO A 203 40.26 4.39 1.36
CA PRO A 203 40.46 3.47 2.49
C PRO A 203 40.20 4.09 3.87
N GLU A 204 40.53 5.35 4.07
CA GLU A 204 40.25 6.12 5.27
C GLU A 204 38.75 6.20 5.58
N GLY A 205 37.90 6.47 4.57
CA GLY A 205 36.45 6.56 4.75
C GLY A 205 35.83 5.20 5.06
N THR A 206 36.33 4.13 4.46
CA THR A 206 35.91 2.77 4.78
C THR A 206 36.25 2.38 6.21
N GLU A 207 37.45 2.71 6.69
CA GLU A 207 37.89 2.41 8.05
C GLU A 207 37.15 3.29 9.08
N GLU A 208 36.89 4.56 8.75
CA GLU A 208 36.05 5.43 9.59
C GLU A 208 34.65 4.86 9.77
N PHE A 209 34.01 4.41 8.69
CA PHE A 209 32.68 3.78 8.81
C PHE A 209 32.72 2.51 9.64
N ARG A 210 33.75 1.66 9.42
CA ARG A 210 33.97 0.45 10.22
C ARG A 210 34.11 0.76 11.70
N ARG A 211 34.90 1.79 12.05
CA ARG A 211 35.10 2.24 13.42
C ARG A 211 33.78 2.66 14.07
N CYS A 212 32.93 3.40 13.34
CA CYS A 212 31.61 3.81 13.85
C CYS A 212 30.71 2.61 14.20
N LEU A 213 30.79 1.50 13.46
CA LEU A 213 30.02 0.30 13.76
C LEU A 213 30.49 -0.47 15.01
N HIS A 214 31.65 -0.14 15.56
CA HIS A 214 32.21 -0.71 16.80
C HIS A 214 32.28 0.30 17.95
N ASP A 215 31.86 1.54 17.69
CA ASP A 215 31.87 2.61 18.73
C ASP A 215 30.55 2.57 19.51
N GLU A 216 30.63 2.07 20.75
CA GLU A 216 29.45 1.97 21.65
C GLU A 216 28.82 3.34 21.90
N VAL A 217 29.61 4.43 21.97
CA VAL A 217 29.11 5.79 22.16
C VAL A 217 28.36 6.27 20.95
N TYR A 218 28.87 5.97 19.75
CA TYR A 218 28.18 6.27 18.49
C TYR A 218 26.86 5.50 18.37
N LEU A 219 26.85 4.21 18.70
CA LEU A 219 25.68 3.33 18.63
C LEU A 219 24.66 3.63 19.74
N ALA A 220 25.09 4.19 20.86
CA ALA A 220 24.20 4.54 21.95
C ALA A 220 23.10 5.52 21.50
N GLY A 221 21.86 5.20 21.81
CA GLY A 221 20.69 6.01 21.44
C GLY A 221 20.23 5.85 19.99
N LEU A 222 20.77 4.88 19.23
CA LEU A 222 20.19 4.43 17.98
C LEU A 222 19.03 3.46 18.25
N SER A 223 17.96 3.63 17.49
CA SER A 223 16.85 2.67 17.40
C SER A 223 16.86 2.07 16.01
N TYR A 224 16.66 0.77 15.92
CA TYR A 224 16.70 0.05 14.64
C TYR A 224 15.33 -0.50 14.26
N TYR A 225 15.05 -0.44 12.95
CA TYR A 225 13.94 -1.08 12.29
C TYR A 225 14.48 -2.10 11.29
N GLY A 226 13.86 -3.28 11.24
CA GLY A 226 14.22 -4.36 10.33
C GLY A 226 13.12 -4.67 9.34
N ALA A 227 13.52 -5.01 8.13
CA ALA A 227 12.70 -5.64 7.12
C ALA A 227 13.07 -7.11 7.00
N PHE A 228 12.08 -7.99 6.90
CA PHE A 228 12.27 -9.43 6.89
C PHE A 228 11.54 -10.09 5.72
N ASP A 229 12.21 -11.06 5.10
CA ASP A 229 11.61 -12.05 4.22
C ASP A 229 11.54 -13.38 5.00
N GLY A 230 10.34 -13.77 5.42
CA GLY A 230 10.18 -14.77 6.45
C GLY A 230 10.95 -14.41 7.73
N ASN A 231 11.95 -15.22 8.08
CA ASN A 231 12.83 -14.98 9.24
C ASN A 231 14.16 -14.30 8.86
N THR A 232 14.40 -14.03 7.60
CA THR A 232 15.66 -13.47 7.12
C THR A 232 15.64 -11.96 7.17
N LEU A 233 16.56 -11.33 7.88
CA LEU A 233 16.76 -9.88 7.88
C LEU A 233 17.33 -9.45 6.52
N ILE A 234 16.57 -8.60 5.80
CA ILE A 234 16.87 -8.17 4.42
C ILE A 234 17.14 -6.67 4.29
N GLY A 235 16.81 -5.90 5.32
CA GLY A 235 17.04 -4.45 5.32
C GLY A 235 16.97 -3.88 6.74
N VAL A 236 17.69 -2.78 6.95
CA VAL A 236 17.83 -2.11 8.26
C VAL A 236 17.73 -0.60 8.07
N LEU A 237 16.99 0.06 8.98
CA LEU A 237 17.00 1.50 9.17
C LEU A 237 17.36 1.79 10.63
N GLY A 238 18.46 2.51 10.85
CA GLY A 238 18.90 2.98 12.17
C GLY A 238 18.73 4.49 12.29
N ILE A 239 18.03 4.95 13.32
CA ILE A 239 17.77 6.37 13.58
C ILE A 239 18.22 6.77 14.98
N ARG A 240 18.82 7.93 15.10
CA ARG A 240 19.08 8.63 16.36
C ARG A 240 17.82 9.43 16.74
N SER A 241 16.98 8.83 17.57
CA SER A 241 15.61 9.30 17.83
C SER A 241 15.54 10.76 18.33
N ARG A 242 16.44 11.15 19.27
CA ARG A 242 16.47 12.53 19.79
C ARG A 242 16.76 13.60 18.72
N LYS A 243 17.61 13.27 17.73
CA LYS A 243 18.00 14.19 16.64
C LYS A 243 17.18 13.97 15.37
N ARG A 244 16.34 12.94 15.33
CA ARG A 244 15.59 12.52 14.15
C ARG A 244 16.50 12.39 12.91
N HIS A 245 17.69 11.81 13.11
CA HIS A 245 18.71 11.65 12.09
C HIS A 245 18.90 10.17 11.76
N ILE A 246 18.69 9.82 10.49
CA ILE A 246 18.96 8.47 9.97
C ILE A 246 20.47 8.31 9.86
N CYS A 247 21.01 7.34 10.58
CA CYS A 247 22.43 7.02 10.60
C CYS A 247 22.76 5.81 9.68
N HIS A 248 21.85 4.83 9.65
CA HIS A 248 22.00 3.63 8.82
C HIS A 248 20.72 3.41 8.02
N PHE A 249 20.84 3.11 6.72
CA PHE A 249 19.70 2.74 5.90
C PHE A 249 20.18 1.85 4.74
N PHE A 250 20.16 0.56 4.98
CA PHE A 250 20.75 -0.43 4.10
C PHE A 250 19.77 -1.55 3.80
N VAL A 251 19.72 -1.98 2.55
CA VAL A 251 18.88 -3.07 2.04
C VAL A 251 19.76 -3.96 1.18
N LYS A 252 19.70 -5.29 1.38
CA LYS A 252 20.45 -6.24 0.57
C LYS A 252 20.15 -6.08 -0.91
N GLY A 253 21.17 -6.17 -1.78
CA GLY A 253 21.10 -5.89 -3.20
C GLY A 253 20.01 -6.68 -3.93
N SER A 254 19.86 -7.98 -3.59
CA SER A 254 18.80 -8.84 -4.15
C SER A 254 17.38 -8.37 -3.88
N TYR A 255 17.19 -7.46 -2.93
CA TYR A 255 15.88 -6.89 -2.55
C TYR A 255 15.72 -5.42 -2.96
N HIS A 256 16.66 -4.87 -3.72
CA HIS A 256 16.51 -3.52 -4.25
C HIS A 256 15.31 -3.42 -5.20
N ARG A 257 14.66 -2.24 -5.24
CA ARG A 257 13.49 -1.95 -6.09
C ARG A 257 12.23 -2.78 -5.79
N GLN A 258 12.20 -3.51 -4.67
CA GLN A 258 11.05 -4.33 -4.25
C GLN A 258 10.26 -3.70 -3.09
N GLY A 259 10.42 -2.41 -2.85
CA GLY A 259 9.66 -1.65 -1.85
C GLY A 259 10.19 -1.77 -0.40
N VAL A 260 11.25 -2.54 -0.15
CA VAL A 260 11.79 -2.78 1.21
C VAL A 260 12.20 -1.49 1.89
N GLY A 261 12.97 -0.64 1.22
CA GLY A 261 13.38 0.65 1.80
C GLY A 261 12.19 1.57 2.05
N THR A 262 11.23 1.62 1.13
CA THR A 262 10.00 2.40 1.31
C THR A 262 9.18 1.91 2.51
N GLY A 263 9.09 0.58 2.71
CA GLY A 263 8.41 -0.03 3.85
C GLY A 263 9.06 0.33 5.19
N LEU A 264 10.39 0.25 5.28
CA LEU A 264 11.16 0.68 6.47
C LEU A 264 10.94 2.17 6.77
N PHE A 265 10.96 3.03 5.76
CA PHE A 265 10.75 4.46 5.96
C PHE A 265 9.31 4.77 6.40
N ARG A 266 8.30 4.10 5.84
CA ARG A 266 6.91 4.22 6.30
C ARG A 266 6.73 3.77 7.75
N LEU A 267 7.40 2.68 8.15
CA LEU A 267 7.37 2.24 9.54
C LEU A 267 7.98 3.31 10.48
N LEU A 268 9.10 3.91 10.09
CA LEU A 268 9.69 5.02 10.85
C LEU A 268 8.73 6.20 10.97
N LEU A 269 8.01 6.58 9.91
CA LEU A 269 7.08 7.72 9.93
C LEU A 269 5.90 7.52 10.89
N ARG A 270 5.49 6.27 11.18
CA ARG A 270 4.48 5.99 12.22
C ARG A 270 4.94 6.37 13.61
N ASP A 271 6.24 6.20 13.89
CA ASP A 271 6.83 6.52 15.18
C ASP A 271 7.27 7.99 15.29
N VAL A 272 7.37 8.68 14.16
CA VAL A 272 7.80 10.08 14.05
C VAL A 272 6.85 10.83 13.12
N PRO A 273 5.54 10.95 13.46
CA PRO A 273 4.53 11.47 12.54
C PRO A 273 4.72 12.96 12.23
N ASP A 274 5.17 13.78 13.20
CA ASP A 274 5.30 15.23 13.06
C ASP A 274 6.77 15.61 12.89
N GLY A 275 7.37 15.38 11.72
CA GLY A 275 8.74 15.61 11.81
C GLY A 275 9.57 15.91 10.59
N ARG A 276 10.53 16.72 10.90
CA ARG A 276 11.76 16.87 10.17
C ARG A 276 12.62 15.65 10.43
N ILE A 277 12.95 14.89 9.39
CA ILE A 277 13.91 13.78 9.44
C ILE A 277 15.09 14.17 8.57
N THR A 278 16.31 13.99 9.08
CA THR A 278 17.53 14.29 8.35
C THR A 278 18.34 13.04 8.06
N VAL A 279 19.18 13.10 7.05
CA VAL A 279 20.13 12.06 6.68
C VAL A 279 21.36 12.68 6.00
N ASN A 280 22.50 12.05 6.15
CA ASN A 280 23.68 12.29 5.33
C ASN A 280 23.75 11.18 4.25
N SER A 281 23.23 11.48 3.06
CA SER A 281 23.13 10.50 1.99
C SER A 281 24.47 10.29 1.29
N ALA A 282 24.94 9.04 1.23
CA ALA A 282 26.00 8.68 0.29
C ALA A 282 25.62 9.02 -1.16
N PRO A 283 26.56 9.25 -2.08
CA PRO A 283 26.24 9.60 -3.47
C PRO A 283 25.31 8.60 -4.17
N CYS A 284 25.48 7.30 -3.93
CA CYS A 284 24.65 6.24 -4.50
C CYS A 284 23.21 6.25 -3.92
N GLY A 285 23.00 6.76 -2.70
CA GLY A 285 21.71 6.82 -2.03
C GLY A 285 20.83 8.01 -2.43
N LEU A 286 21.38 9.04 -3.07
CA LEU A 286 20.66 10.26 -3.42
C LEU A 286 19.36 10.03 -4.21
N PRO A 287 19.32 9.19 -5.25
CA PRO A 287 18.08 8.94 -6.00
C PRO A 287 16.99 8.32 -5.13
N PHE A 288 17.35 7.42 -4.21
CA PHE A 288 16.43 6.76 -3.30
C PHE A 288 15.82 7.77 -2.31
N TYR A 289 16.64 8.59 -1.66
CA TYR A 289 16.14 9.60 -0.72
C TYR A 289 15.27 10.65 -1.42
N ARG A 290 15.61 11.07 -2.64
CA ARG A 290 14.76 11.96 -3.45
C ARG A 290 13.40 11.33 -3.74
N ALA A 291 13.37 10.05 -4.07
CA ALA A 291 12.11 9.31 -4.30
C ALA A 291 11.24 9.19 -3.04
N LEU A 292 11.85 9.19 -1.84
CA LEU A 292 11.15 9.27 -0.55
C LEU A 292 10.68 10.69 -0.19
N GLY A 293 11.06 11.71 -0.97
CA GLY A 293 10.68 13.10 -0.73
C GLY A 293 11.70 13.93 0.06
N PHE A 294 12.90 13.40 0.32
CA PHE A 294 13.98 14.19 0.90
C PHE A 294 14.51 15.23 -0.10
N ARG A 295 14.91 16.37 0.42
CA ARG A 295 15.55 17.45 -0.35
C ARG A 295 16.93 17.75 0.22
N PRO A 296 17.96 17.96 -0.64
CA PRO A 296 19.26 18.43 -0.19
C PRO A 296 19.12 19.74 0.58
N THR A 297 19.87 19.87 1.69
CA THR A 297 19.92 21.09 2.50
C THR A 297 21.25 21.80 2.34
N ASP A 298 22.26 21.12 1.79
CA ASP A 298 23.58 21.67 1.47
C ASP A 298 24.19 20.89 0.31
N ARG A 299 25.34 21.38 -0.21
CA ARG A 299 26.16 20.68 -1.19
C ARG A 299 26.81 19.43 -0.59
N GLU A 300 27.35 18.58 -1.48
CA GLU A 300 28.15 17.42 -1.08
C GLU A 300 29.35 17.85 -0.21
N GLN A 301 29.60 17.09 0.86
CA GLN A 301 30.66 17.30 1.83
C GLN A 301 31.49 16.02 1.96
N THR A 302 32.71 16.16 2.45
CA THR A 302 33.60 15.04 2.81
C THR A 302 34.12 15.26 4.22
N VAL A 303 33.91 14.26 5.09
CA VAL A 303 34.41 14.27 6.46
C VAL A 303 35.03 12.91 6.75
N ASN A 304 36.30 12.88 7.18
CA ASN A 304 37.03 11.66 7.47
C ASN A 304 36.99 10.63 6.30
N GLY A 305 37.09 11.10 5.07
CA GLY A 305 37.02 10.25 3.87
C GLY A 305 35.59 9.81 3.45
N ILE A 306 34.57 10.09 4.26
CA ILE A 306 33.16 9.78 3.93
C ILE A 306 32.55 10.95 3.16
N ARG A 307 32.07 10.69 1.96
CA ARG A 307 31.36 11.67 1.12
C ARG A 307 29.85 11.54 1.32
N PHE A 308 29.18 12.66 1.55
CA PHE A 308 27.74 12.68 1.72
C PHE A 308 27.11 14.01 1.31
N THR A 309 25.83 13.98 1.01
CA THR A 309 24.97 15.17 0.85
C THR A 309 23.98 15.22 2.02
N PRO A 310 23.98 16.30 2.83
CA PRO A 310 22.97 16.49 3.86
C PRO A 310 21.59 16.64 3.22
N MET A 311 20.60 15.89 3.69
CA MET A 311 19.23 15.94 3.18
C MET A 311 18.21 15.98 4.31
N GLU A 312 17.04 16.51 4.00
CA GLU A 312 15.93 16.67 4.90
C GLU A 312 14.61 16.22 4.28
N TYR A 313 13.81 15.48 5.05
CA TYR A 313 12.41 15.20 4.80
C TYR A 313 11.55 16.03 5.75
N ARG A 314 10.47 16.63 5.23
CA ARG A 314 9.42 17.28 6.03
C ARG A 314 8.09 16.64 5.71
N ALA A 315 7.43 16.10 6.73
CA ALA A 315 6.06 15.66 6.58
C ALA A 315 5.16 16.88 6.26
N ASN A 316 4.48 16.84 5.11
CA ASN A 316 3.37 17.77 4.86
C ASN A 316 2.13 17.20 5.55
N ALA A 317 1.37 18.02 6.26
CA ALA A 317 0.12 17.62 6.91
C ALA A 317 -0.86 16.92 5.95
N ASP A 318 -0.88 17.32 4.68
CA ASP A 318 -1.74 16.71 3.64
C ASP A 318 -1.25 15.34 3.12
N TYR A 319 0.00 14.95 3.42
CA TYR A 319 0.59 13.69 2.91
C TYR A 319 0.45 12.52 3.88
N VAL A 320 0.26 12.82 5.16
CA VAL A 320 0.18 11.82 6.25
C VAL A 320 -1.15 11.07 6.17
N ASP A 321 -2.26 11.74 5.85
CA ASP A 321 -3.60 11.13 5.86
C ASP A 321 -3.88 10.21 4.65
N TYR A 322 -3.35 10.51 3.46
CA TYR A 322 -3.77 9.82 2.23
C TYR A 322 -3.00 8.53 1.88
N LYS A 323 -1.76 8.38 2.33
CA LYS A 323 -0.92 7.21 2.00
C LYS A 323 -0.58 6.30 3.19
N MET A 324 -0.83 6.74 4.41
CA MET A 324 -0.55 5.95 5.60
C MET A 324 -1.66 4.95 5.95
N GLU A 325 -2.92 5.23 5.60
CA GLU A 325 -4.04 4.32 5.85
C GLU A 325 -4.19 3.20 4.82
N ALA A 326 -3.55 3.30 3.66
CA ALA A 326 -3.79 2.39 2.55
C ALA A 326 -2.96 1.10 2.55
N ILE A 327 -2.01 0.94 3.49
CA ILE A 327 -1.17 -0.28 3.55
C ILE A 327 -0.88 -0.60 5.02
N ILE A 328 -1.76 -1.31 5.66
CA ILE A 328 -1.46 -2.14 6.82
C ILE A 328 -1.29 -3.55 6.31
#